data_b3ce7244a47bb95e349b5cd52df15c2b
#
_entry.id   b3ce7244a47bb95e349b5cd52df15c2b
#
_cell.length_a   1.000
_cell.length_b   1.000
_cell.length_c   1.000
_cell.angle_alpha   90.00
_cell.angle_beta   90.00
_cell.angle_gamma   90.00
#
_symmetry.space_group_name_H-M   'P 1'
#
loop_
_entity.id
_entity.type
_entity.pdbx_description
1 polymer ?
#
loop_
_entity_poly.entity_id
_entity_poly.type
_entity_poly.pdbx_seq_one_letter_code
_entity_poly.pdbx_strand_id
1 'polypeptide(L)'
;SLEINTQFYIKKVPLRFNFLTWNVGSKEPKEEEAILDDLSKIFSVPYASADFVVVALEEIDMSVKSVVTGNSANCKKWGEHILKAATRFNDEEFNMLYNQSLGGVCCCALVRRGLHPKLISSNIEMKKLGANGMLANKAAVVFSWKIGYGSFSAICCHLAAHDGNCEQRNMQWHEIVQGLDKDDYNIFMGDLNYRINRPRDVCLNMIKEKNLHDLYKFDQLKITQESGDPIKLFEEPEPKFPPSYKFDVGKDVYDTSPKQRVPSWTDRILIRTSKSNIRIGLDDVVIFETDMAANYIQDKSHFESEWNPENVNSTLNLLNYPSKPENICYR
;
A
#
# COMPACT_ATOMS: atom_id res chain seq x y z
N SER A 1 46.18 10.39 -31.08
CA SER A 1 45.30 10.11 -29.94
C SER A 1 43.87 10.26 -30.41
N LEU A 2 43.16 9.11 -30.53
CA LEU A 2 41.72 9.08 -30.76
C LEU A 2 41.05 9.29 -29.40
N GLU A 3 40.51 10.46 -29.15
CA GLU A 3 39.56 10.66 -28.06
C GLU A 3 38.23 10.02 -28.49
N ILE A 4 37.92 8.86 -27.95
CA ILE A 4 36.61 8.25 -28.06
C ILE A 4 35.72 8.99 -27.06
N ASN A 5 35.01 10.00 -27.54
CA ASN A 5 33.96 10.64 -26.76
C ASN A 5 32.73 9.74 -26.76
N THR A 6 32.72 8.76 -25.87
CA THR A 6 31.54 7.93 -25.61
C THR A 6 30.56 8.75 -24.77
N GLN A 7 29.71 9.51 -25.42
CA GLN A 7 28.50 10.02 -24.81
C GLN A 7 27.58 8.81 -24.52
N PHE A 8 27.57 8.36 -23.28
CA PHE A 8 26.58 7.41 -22.83
C PHE A 8 25.21 8.11 -22.76
N TYR A 9 24.37 7.85 -23.74
CA TYR A 9 22.97 8.22 -23.66
C TYR A 9 22.26 7.26 -22.70
N ILE A 10 22.08 7.67 -21.46
CA ILE A 10 21.25 6.96 -20.52
C ILE A 10 19.79 7.24 -20.88
N LYS A 11 19.06 6.24 -21.33
CA LYS A 11 17.64 6.38 -21.67
C LYS A 11 16.83 6.34 -20.37
N LYS A 12 16.11 7.43 -20.08
CA LYS A 12 15.14 7.47 -18.98
C LYS A 12 13.96 6.58 -19.30
N VAL A 13 13.65 5.64 -18.43
CA VAL A 13 12.50 4.76 -18.56
C VAL A 13 11.66 4.94 -17.30
N PRO A 14 10.43 5.49 -17.42
CA PRO A 14 9.54 5.57 -16.27
C PRO A 14 9.14 4.17 -15.82
N LEU A 15 9.15 3.94 -14.50
CA LEU A 15 8.61 2.73 -13.89
C LEU A 15 7.29 3.06 -13.21
N ARG A 16 6.29 2.20 -13.41
CA ARG A 16 4.95 2.35 -12.86
C ARG A 16 4.71 1.30 -11.79
N PHE A 17 4.21 1.75 -10.65
CA PHE A 17 3.94 0.89 -9.50
C PHE A 17 2.47 0.96 -9.12
N ASN A 18 1.87 -0.19 -8.88
CA ASN A 18 0.56 -0.31 -8.24
C ASN A 18 0.76 -0.86 -6.83
N PHE A 19 0.29 -0.13 -5.83
CA PHE A 19 0.27 -0.55 -4.43
C PHE A 19 -1.17 -0.74 -3.97
N LEU A 20 -1.44 -1.87 -3.33
CA LEU A 20 -2.73 -2.20 -2.77
C LEU A 20 -2.56 -2.70 -1.33
N THR A 21 -3.38 -2.22 -0.41
CA THR A 21 -3.52 -2.82 0.92
C THR A 21 -4.97 -3.21 1.17
N TRP A 22 -5.17 -4.40 1.78
CA TRP A 22 -6.50 -4.93 2.03
C TRP A 22 -6.52 -5.88 3.23
N ASN A 23 -7.26 -5.52 4.28
CA ASN A 23 -7.56 -6.43 5.36
C ASN A 23 -8.71 -7.36 4.94
N VAL A 24 -8.40 -8.64 4.69
CA VAL A 24 -9.35 -9.63 4.15
C VAL A 24 -10.16 -10.37 5.22
N GLY A 25 -9.96 -10.06 6.49
CA GLY A 25 -10.77 -10.54 7.61
C GLY A 25 -10.83 -12.05 7.74
N SER A 26 -9.72 -12.76 7.55
CA SER A 26 -9.59 -14.22 7.61
C SER A 26 -10.46 -14.98 6.62
N LYS A 27 -10.84 -14.31 5.52
CA LYS A 27 -11.57 -14.98 4.44
C LYS A 27 -10.57 -15.63 3.49
N GLU A 28 -10.86 -16.88 3.13
CA GLU A 28 -10.20 -17.48 1.98
C GLU A 28 -10.71 -16.80 0.70
N PRO A 29 -9.86 -16.67 -0.32
CA PRO A 29 -10.36 -16.27 -1.63
C PRO A 29 -11.43 -17.29 -2.05
N LYS A 30 -12.66 -16.81 -2.20
CA LYS A 30 -13.78 -17.61 -2.69
C LYS A 30 -13.57 -17.91 -4.17
N GLU A 31 -14.54 -18.63 -4.76
CA GLU A 31 -14.51 -19.02 -6.16
C GLU A 31 -13.88 -17.99 -7.09
N GLU A 32 -13.00 -18.47 -7.89
CA GLU A 32 -11.95 -17.75 -8.61
C GLU A 32 -12.46 -16.54 -9.41
N GLU A 33 -13.64 -16.63 -10.03
CA GLU A 33 -14.13 -15.58 -10.91
C GLU A 33 -14.56 -14.29 -10.20
N ALA A 34 -15.24 -14.38 -9.07
CA ALA A 34 -15.75 -13.18 -8.39
C ALA A 34 -14.60 -12.33 -7.81
N ILE A 35 -13.58 -12.98 -7.24
CA ILE A 35 -12.39 -12.27 -6.73
C ILE A 35 -11.52 -11.76 -7.87
N LEU A 36 -11.39 -12.52 -8.94
CA LEU A 36 -10.68 -12.06 -10.12
C LEU A 36 -11.35 -10.84 -10.74
N ASP A 37 -12.66 -10.79 -10.79
CA ASP A 37 -13.38 -9.61 -11.26
C ASP A 37 -13.17 -8.39 -10.36
N ASP A 38 -13.16 -8.57 -9.05
CA ASP A 38 -12.95 -7.47 -8.11
C ASP A 38 -11.49 -6.98 -8.15
N LEU A 39 -10.51 -7.87 -8.07
CA LEU A 39 -9.10 -7.51 -8.21
C LEU A 39 -8.80 -6.91 -9.58
N SER A 40 -9.47 -7.39 -10.59
CA SER A 40 -9.33 -6.93 -11.95
C SER A 40 -9.80 -5.50 -12.13
N LYS A 41 -10.91 -5.11 -11.50
CA LYS A 41 -11.37 -3.72 -11.47
C LYS A 41 -10.33 -2.81 -10.80
N ILE A 42 -9.66 -3.32 -9.76
CA ILE A 42 -8.59 -2.60 -9.06
C ILE A 42 -7.36 -2.43 -9.95
N PHE A 43 -6.98 -3.44 -10.72
CA PHE A 43 -5.81 -3.41 -11.61
C PHE A 43 -6.11 -2.89 -13.03
N SER A 44 -7.39 -2.73 -13.41
CA SER A 44 -7.83 -2.29 -14.74
C SER A 44 -7.89 -0.78 -14.90
N VAL A 45 -7.28 -0.05 -14.02
CA VAL A 45 -7.28 1.40 -14.09
C VAL A 45 -6.75 1.87 -15.43
N PRO A 46 -7.49 2.76 -16.13
CA PRO A 46 -7.03 3.34 -17.38
C PRO A 46 -5.67 4.01 -17.14
N TYR A 47 -4.65 3.59 -17.83
CA TYR A 47 -3.24 4.02 -17.76
C TYR A 47 -2.26 3.12 -17.00
N ALA A 48 -2.71 2.03 -16.42
CA ALA A 48 -1.84 1.20 -15.62
C ALA A 48 -1.38 -0.06 -16.35
N SER A 49 -0.52 0.07 -17.32
CA SER A 49 0.44 -1.01 -17.53
C SER A 49 1.46 -0.90 -16.39
N ALA A 50 1.15 -1.47 -15.22
CA ALA A 50 2.08 -1.47 -14.11
C ALA A 50 3.34 -2.26 -14.48
N ASP A 51 4.49 -1.76 -14.05
CA ASP A 51 5.75 -2.49 -14.13
C ASP A 51 5.92 -3.38 -12.89
N PHE A 52 5.40 -2.90 -11.75
CA PHE A 52 5.37 -3.61 -10.48
C PHE A 52 3.99 -3.52 -9.85
N VAL A 53 3.56 -4.62 -9.23
CA VAL A 53 2.35 -4.67 -8.41
C VAL A 53 2.76 -5.19 -7.04
N VAL A 54 2.49 -4.44 -5.98
CA VAL A 54 2.77 -4.85 -4.60
C VAL A 54 1.49 -4.79 -3.79
N VAL A 55 1.12 -5.92 -3.20
CA VAL A 55 -0.11 -6.07 -2.42
C VAL A 55 0.23 -6.48 -1.00
N ALA A 56 -0.22 -5.68 -0.05
CA ALA A 56 -0.27 -6.03 1.36
C ALA A 56 -1.66 -6.57 1.69
N LEU A 57 -1.71 -7.77 2.25
CA LEU A 57 -2.96 -8.34 2.77
C LEU A 57 -2.83 -8.55 4.26
N GLU A 58 -3.85 -8.14 5.00
CA GLU A 58 -3.90 -8.31 6.45
C GLU A 58 -5.02 -9.28 6.84
N GLU A 59 -4.82 -9.95 7.96
CA GLU A 59 -5.71 -10.99 8.50
C GLU A 59 -6.00 -12.11 7.51
N ILE A 60 -5.03 -12.51 6.68
CA ILE A 60 -5.21 -13.64 5.73
C ILE A 60 -5.47 -14.97 6.44
N ASP A 61 -4.97 -15.11 7.68
CA ASP A 61 -5.16 -16.28 8.52
C ASP A 61 -4.86 -15.91 9.98
N MET A 62 -5.88 -15.88 10.81
CA MET A 62 -5.78 -15.57 12.25
C MET A 62 -5.90 -16.82 13.12
N SER A 63 -5.70 -18.01 12.56
CA SER A 63 -5.64 -19.26 13.33
C SER A 63 -4.46 -19.24 14.30
N VAL A 64 -4.63 -19.92 15.43
CA VAL A 64 -3.55 -20.07 16.45
C VAL A 64 -2.27 -20.61 15.81
N LYS A 65 -2.39 -21.55 14.89
CA LYS A 65 -1.25 -22.12 14.16
C LYS A 65 -0.50 -21.04 13.38
N SER A 66 -1.19 -20.26 12.57
CA SER A 66 -0.59 -19.18 11.76
C SER A 66 0.06 -18.11 12.66
N VAL A 67 -0.62 -17.68 13.71
CA VAL A 67 -0.12 -16.66 14.65
C VAL A 67 1.15 -17.11 15.37
N VAL A 68 1.25 -18.38 15.74
CA VAL A 68 2.43 -18.93 16.43
C VAL A 68 3.56 -19.26 15.47
N THR A 69 3.27 -19.99 14.39
CA THR A 69 4.30 -20.42 13.43
C THR A 69 4.72 -19.34 12.43
N GLY A 70 3.86 -18.36 12.20
CA GLY A 70 4.08 -17.32 11.19
C GLY A 70 3.71 -17.72 9.76
N ASN A 71 3.28 -18.97 9.52
CA ASN A 71 2.99 -19.46 8.16
C ASN A 71 1.48 -19.59 7.92
N SER A 72 1.03 -19.18 6.73
CA SER A 72 -0.35 -19.35 6.29
C SER A 72 -0.43 -20.01 4.91
N ALA A 73 -1.32 -21.03 4.80
CA ALA A 73 -1.63 -21.65 3.51
C ALA A 73 -2.42 -20.70 2.58
N ASN A 74 -3.15 -19.75 3.16
CA ASN A 74 -3.94 -18.79 2.38
C ASN A 74 -3.07 -17.81 1.59
N CYS A 75 -1.84 -17.54 2.05
CA CYS A 75 -0.90 -16.67 1.34
C CYS A 75 -0.69 -17.14 -0.10
N LYS A 76 -0.46 -18.43 -0.33
CA LYS A 76 -0.28 -18.99 -1.68
C LYS A 76 -1.52 -18.77 -2.55
N LYS A 77 -2.71 -19.09 -2.02
CA LYS A 77 -3.98 -18.92 -2.75
C LYS A 77 -4.20 -17.46 -3.17
N TRP A 78 -4.01 -16.52 -2.23
CA TRP A 78 -4.14 -15.10 -2.52
C TRP A 78 -3.14 -14.63 -3.59
N GLY A 79 -1.88 -15.04 -3.49
CA GLY A 79 -0.85 -14.68 -4.47
C GLY A 79 -1.18 -15.17 -5.88
N GLU A 80 -1.70 -16.39 -6.02
CA GLU A 80 -2.13 -16.94 -7.30
C GLU A 80 -3.28 -16.13 -7.92
N HIS A 81 -4.26 -15.68 -7.11
CA HIS A 81 -5.35 -14.83 -7.59
C HIS A 81 -4.87 -13.45 -7.99
N ILE A 82 -3.98 -12.84 -7.20
CA ILE A 82 -3.38 -11.54 -7.52
C ILE A 82 -2.60 -11.61 -8.83
N LEU A 83 -1.80 -12.66 -9.03
CA LEU A 83 -1.03 -12.86 -10.27
C LEU A 83 -1.96 -13.02 -11.48
N LYS A 84 -3.01 -13.83 -11.37
CA LYS A 84 -4.00 -14.01 -12.44
C LYS A 84 -4.71 -12.70 -12.77
N ALA A 85 -5.16 -11.94 -11.76
CA ALA A 85 -5.83 -10.66 -11.95
C ALA A 85 -4.90 -9.64 -12.62
N ALA A 86 -3.67 -9.49 -12.14
CA ALA A 86 -2.69 -8.58 -12.72
C ALA A 86 -2.38 -8.93 -14.19
N THR A 87 -2.27 -10.21 -14.52
CA THR A 87 -2.01 -10.68 -15.89
C THR A 87 -3.22 -10.49 -16.81
N ARG A 88 -4.44 -10.70 -16.30
CA ARG A 88 -5.69 -10.61 -17.10
C ARG A 88 -5.94 -9.20 -17.67
N PHE A 89 -5.50 -8.18 -16.99
CA PHE A 89 -5.80 -6.77 -17.32
C PHE A 89 -4.63 -5.97 -17.90
N ASN A 90 -3.43 -6.55 -17.86
CA ASN A 90 -2.30 -5.99 -18.58
C ASN A 90 -2.07 -6.87 -19.82
N ASP A 91 -1.79 -6.26 -20.96
CA ASP A 91 -1.42 -6.98 -22.18
C ASP A 91 -0.06 -7.71 -22.05
N GLU A 92 0.52 -7.71 -20.85
CA GLU A 92 1.81 -8.30 -20.55
C GLU A 92 1.73 -9.24 -19.33
N GLU A 93 2.51 -10.33 -19.38
CA GLU A 93 2.61 -11.28 -18.28
C GLU A 93 3.43 -10.75 -17.12
N PHE A 94 3.00 -11.09 -15.90
CA PHE A 94 3.72 -10.83 -14.66
C PHE A 94 4.42 -12.08 -14.14
N ASN A 95 5.54 -11.88 -13.49
CA ASN A 95 6.23 -12.88 -12.68
C ASN A 95 6.06 -12.56 -11.20
N MET A 96 5.81 -13.59 -10.39
CA MET A 96 5.82 -13.50 -8.95
C MET A 96 7.26 -13.31 -8.47
N LEU A 97 7.56 -12.17 -7.87
CA LEU A 97 8.84 -11.92 -7.21
C LEU A 97 8.83 -12.47 -5.79
N TYR A 98 7.72 -12.24 -5.11
CA TYR A 98 7.57 -12.58 -3.72
C TYR A 98 6.11 -12.83 -3.35
N ASN A 99 5.86 -13.84 -2.54
CA ASN A 99 4.55 -14.14 -1.98
C ASN A 99 4.71 -14.93 -0.69
N GLN A 100 4.84 -14.24 0.43
CA GLN A 100 4.99 -14.88 1.74
C GLN A 100 4.26 -14.09 2.81
N SER A 101 4.00 -14.77 3.92
CA SER A 101 3.33 -14.19 5.07
C SER A 101 4.12 -14.37 6.36
N LEU A 102 3.86 -13.46 7.28
CA LEU A 102 4.19 -13.63 8.69
C LEU A 102 2.90 -13.49 9.51
N GLY A 103 2.39 -14.62 9.99
CA GLY A 103 1.08 -14.68 10.63
C GLY A 103 -0.03 -14.23 9.69
N GLY A 104 -0.80 -13.22 10.11
CA GLY A 104 -1.89 -12.67 9.34
C GLY A 104 -1.48 -11.68 8.25
N VAL A 105 -0.20 -11.27 8.15
CA VAL A 105 0.26 -10.29 7.16
C VAL A 105 0.93 -10.99 5.99
N CYS A 106 0.51 -10.68 4.78
CA CYS A 106 1.09 -11.20 3.53
C CYS A 106 1.59 -10.05 2.66
N CYS A 107 2.77 -10.23 2.09
CA CYS A 107 3.28 -9.39 1.01
C CYS A 107 3.32 -10.22 -0.28
N CYS A 108 2.64 -9.74 -1.32
CA CYS A 108 2.71 -10.27 -2.67
C CYS A 108 3.29 -9.21 -3.59
N ALA A 109 4.41 -9.49 -4.23
CA ALA A 109 5.06 -8.59 -5.16
C ALA A 109 5.23 -9.24 -6.53
N LEU A 110 4.78 -8.55 -7.56
CA LEU A 110 4.84 -8.96 -8.95
C LEU A 110 5.67 -7.96 -9.74
N VAL A 111 6.32 -8.45 -10.79
CA VAL A 111 7.01 -7.63 -11.77
C VAL A 111 6.58 -8.04 -13.18
N ARG A 112 6.45 -7.06 -14.06
CA ARG A 112 6.24 -7.30 -15.49
C ARG A 112 7.37 -8.19 -16.03
N ARG A 113 7.02 -9.25 -16.78
CA ARG A 113 7.95 -10.29 -17.22
C ARG A 113 9.20 -9.74 -17.91
N GLY A 114 9.05 -8.74 -18.75
CA GLY A 114 10.18 -8.12 -19.46
C GLY A 114 11.17 -7.36 -18.58
N LEU A 115 10.77 -7.00 -17.35
CA LEU A 115 11.64 -6.31 -16.37
C LEU A 115 12.31 -7.26 -15.37
N HIS A 116 11.78 -8.46 -15.17
CA HIS A 116 12.33 -9.41 -14.21
C HIS A 116 13.85 -9.65 -14.39
N PRO A 117 14.37 -9.85 -15.61
CA PRO A 117 15.82 -10.03 -15.81
C PRO A 117 16.67 -8.79 -15.49
N LYS A 118 16.04 -7.62 -15.31
CA LYS A 118 16.72 -6.36 -14.99
C LYS A 118 16.84 -6.10 -13.50
N LEU A 119 16.23 -6.95 -12.66
CA LEU A 119 16.39 -6.87 -11.23
C LEU A 119 17.83 -7.20 -10.83
N ILE A 120 18.41 -6.36 -9.99
CA ILE A 120 19.78 -6.51 -9.50
C ILE A 120 19.82 -7.37 -8.25
N SER A 121 18.88 -7.12 -7.34
CA SER A 121 18.77 -7.85 -6.07
C SER A 121 17.38 -7.72 -5.48
N SER A 122 17.02 -8.65 -4.62
CA SER A 122 15.88 -8.55 -3.73
C SER A 122 16.18 -9.15 -2.37
N ASN A 123 15.54 -8.66 -1.33
CA ASN A 123 15.70 -9.11 0.04
C ASN A 123 14.37 -9.07 0.80
N ILE A 124 14.26 -9.87 1.85
CA ILE A 124 13.08 -9.94 2.70
C ILE A 124 13.50 -9.89 4.16
N GLU A 125 12.78 -9.08 4.90
CA GLU A 125 12.85 -9.04 6.36
C GLU A 125 11.45 -9.21 6.94
N MET A 126 11.37 -9.90 8.09
CA MET A 126 10.11 -10.16 8.76
C MET A 126 10.22 -9.81 10.24
N LYS A 127 9.25 -9.05 10.76
CA LYS A 127 9.22 -8.65 12.17
C LYS A 127 7.89 -9.02 12.81
N LYS A 128 7.92 -9.76 13.92
CA LYS A 128 6.74 -9.98 14.76
C LYS A 128 6.56 -8.78 15.69
N LEU A 129 5.36 -8.24 15.78
CA LEU A 129 5.04 -7.05 16.56
C LEU A 129 4.05 -7.34 17.71
N GLY A 130 3.43 -8.51 17.69
CA GLY A 130 2.48 -8.92 18.72
C GLY A 130 3.15 -9.43 19.98
N ALA A 131 2.59 -9.15 21.17
CA ALA A 131 3.11 -9.55 22.47
C ALA A 131 4.62 -9.33 22.62
N ASN A 132 5.09 -8.11 22.34
CA ASN A 132 6.50 -7.72 22.38
C ASN A 132 7.38 -8.60 21.45
N GLY A 133 6.92 -8.85 20.22
CA GLY A 133 7.67 -9.62 19.23
C GLY A 133 7.52 -11.16 19.31
N MET A 134 6.74 -11.68 20.24
CA MET A 134 6.54 -13.13 20.37
C MET A 134 5.50 -13.69 19.41
N LEU A 135 4.44 -12.94 19.12
CA LEU A 135 3.32 -13.40 18.30
C LEU A 135 3.26 -12.67 16.95
N ALA A 136 2.85 -13.37 15.91
CA ALA A 136 2.68 -12.85 14.56
C ALA A 136 1.24 -12.38 14.25
N ASN A 137 0.39 -12.14 15.27
CA ASN A 137 -0.92 -11.54 15.08
C ASN A 137 -0.85 -10.07 14.68
N LYS A 138 0.26 -9.42 14.99
CA LYS A 138 0.72 -8.14 14.44
C LYS A 138 2.13 -8.34 13.91
N ALA A 139 2.39 -7.87 12.70
CA ALA A 139 3.63 -8.17 12.01
C ALA A 139 3.94 -7.14 10.93
N ALA A 140 5.18 -7.16 10.46
CA ALA A 140 5.62 -6.49 9.25
C ALA A 140 6.43 -7.45 8.37
N VAL A 141 6.19 -7.38 7.07
CA VAL A 141 6.96 -8.04 6.02
C VAL A 141 7.54 -6.95 5.14
N VAL A 142 8.86 -6.87 5.08
CA VAL A 142 9.59 -5.86 4.31
C VAL A 142 10.21 -6.53 3.10
N PHE A 143 9.74 -6.17 1.92
CA PHE A 143 10.30 -6.61 0.65
C PHE A 143 11.11 -5.47 0.03
N SER A 144 12.42 -5.66 -0.12
CA SER A 144 13.33 -4.69 -0.73
C SER A 144 13.86 -5.22 -2.06
N TRP A 145 13.99 -4.34 -3.06
CA TRP A 145 14.56 -4.71 -4.36
C TRP A 145 15.31 -3.55 -4.99
N LYS A 146 16.18 -3.91 -5.95
CA LYS A 146 16.93 -2.94 -6.76
C LYS A 146 16.72 -3.20 -8.24
N ILE A 147 16.44 -2.14 -8.98
CA ILE A 147 16.38 -2.16 -10.44
C ILE A 147 17.03 -0.89 -10.99
N GLY A 148 17.92 -1.04 -11.98
CA GLY A 148 18.73 0.08 -12.44
C GLY A 148 19.51 0.70 -11.28
N TYR A 149 19.38 1.98 -11.08
CA TYR A 149 20.02 2.71 -9.97
C TYR A 149 19.07 2.92 -8.77
N GLY A 150 17.81 2.52 -8.87
CA GLY A 150 16.81 2.71 -7.81
C GLY A 150 16.78 1.55 -6.83
N SER A 151 16.66 1.87 -5.54
CA SER A 151 16.40 0.91 -4.47
C SER A 151 15.07 1.22 -3.79
N PHE A 152 14.30 0.17 -3.53
CA PHE A 152 12.92 0.25 -3.07
C PHE A 152 12.70 -0.70 -1.91
N SER A 153 11.85 -0.30 -0.96
CA SER A 153 11.32 -1.16 0.10
C SER A 153 9.82 -1.00 0.23
N ALA A 154 9.08 -2.08 0.11
CA ALA A 154 7.67 -2.16 0.46
C ALA A 154 7.53 -2.79 1.84
N ILE A 155 6.91 -2.07 2.76
CA ILE A 155 6.73 -2.43 4.16
C ILE A 155 5.25 -2.75 4.35
N CYS A 156 4.89 -4.03 4.22
CA CYS A 156 3.53 -4.52 4.43
C CYS A 156 3.33 -4.83 5.91
N CYS A 157 2.40 -4.16 6.60
CA CYS A 157 2.28 -4.33 8.04
C CYS A 157 0.83 -4.27 8.56
N HIS A 158 0.64 -4.84 9.73
CA HIS A 158 -0.57 -4.75 10.51
C HIS A 158 -0.22 -4.32 11.93
N LEU A 159 -0.52 -3.06 12.28
CA LEU A 159 -0.18 -2.44 13.56
C LEU A 159 -1.23 -2.71 14.64
N ALA A 160 -0.91 -2.30 15.88
CA ALA A 160 -1.76 -2.51 17.04
C ALA A 160 -3.17 -1.93 16.86
N ALA A 161 -4.18 -2.76 17.10
CA ALA A 161 -5.58 -2.38 17.03
C ALA A 161 -6.00 -1.51 18.23
N HIS A 162 -7.24 -1.04 18.22
CA HIS A 162 -7.93 -0.23 19.22
C HIS A 162 -7.53 1.26 19.26
N ASP A 163 -8.50 2.09 19.63
CA ASP A 163 -8.41 3.55 19.56
C ASP A 163 -7.33 4.11 20.49
N GLY A 164 -7.22 3.55 21.69
CA GLY A 164 -6.25 4.00 22.72
C GLY A 164 -4.79 3.61 22.44
N ASN A 165 -4.50 2.82 21.41
CA ASN A 165 -3.16 2.25 21.18
C ASN A 165 -2.31 3.07 20.18
N CYS A 166 -2.55 4.38 20.09
CA CYS A 166 -1.80 5.24 19.17
C CYS A 166 -0.28 5.21 19.43
N GLU A 167 0.12 5.38 20.69
CA GLU A 167 1.52 5.29 21.11
C GLU A 167 2.17 3.94 20.75
N GLN A 168 1.43 2.84 20.95
CA GLN A 168 1.94 1.51 20.59
C GLN A 168 2.15 1.38 19.07
N ARG A 169 1.25 1.94 18.24
CA ARG A 169 1.43 1.99 16.79
C ARG A 169 2.67 2.79 16.40
N ASN A 170 2.88 3.94 17.02
CA ASN A 170 4.05 4.77 16.80
C ASN A 170 5.35 4.01 17.16
N MET A 171 5.38 3.35 18.30
CA MET A 171 6.53 2.51 18.69
C MET A 171 6.79 1.39 17.68
N GLN A 172 5.75 0.68 17.25
CA GLN A 172 5.86 -0.38 16.23
C GLN A 172 6.36 0.18 14.90
N TRP A 173 5.87 1.36 14.50
CA TRP A 173 6.37 2.06 13.31
C TRP A 173 7.88 2.30 13.39
N HIS A 174 8.33 2.91 14.48
CA HIS A 174 9.76 3.19 14.69
C HIS A 174 10.60 1.91 14.68
N GLU A 175 10.12 0.86 15.31
CA GLU A 175 10.78 -0.45 15.30
C GLU A 175 10.92 -1.01 13.88
N ILE A 176 9.87 -0.89 13.06
CA ILE A 176 9.87 -1.40 11.68
C ILE A 176 10.87 -0.62 10.83
N VAL A 177 10.84 0.72 10.86
CA VAL A 177 11.67 1.56 9.97
C VAL A 177 13.13 1.65 10.40
N GLN A 178 13.48 1.17 11.59
CA GLN A 178 14.85 1.16 12.05
C GLN A 178 15.75 0.34 11.12
N GLY A 179 16.70 1.00 10.48
CA GLY A 179 17.62 0.37 9.53
C GLY A 179 17.17 0.37 8.06
N LEU A 180 15.98 0.93 7.75
CA LEU A 180 15.48 1.07 6.37
C LEU A 180 15.95 2.36 5.66
N ASP A 181 16.85 3.12 6.26
CA ASP A 181 17.35 4.39 5.70
C ASP A 181 18.23 4.23 4.45
N LYS A 182 18.46 3.00 4.02
CA LYS A 182 19.37 2.67 2.91
C LYS A 182 18.71 2.71 1.54
N ASP A 183 17.38 2.60 1.48
CA ASP A 183 16.66 2.57 0.21
C ASP A 183 16.20 3.97 -0.21
N ASP A 184 16.19 4.20 -1.53
CA ASP A 184 15.79 5.48 -2.11
C ASP A 184 14.33 5.76 -1.89
N TYR A 185 13.51 4.71 -1.97
CA TYR A 185 12.05 4.78 -1.83
C TYR A 185 11.57 3.74 -0.83
N ASN A 186 10.85 4.21 0.18
CA ASN A 186 10.26 3.35 1.20
C ASN A 186 8.74 3.54 1.18
N ILE A 187 8.01 2.47 0.90
CA ILE A 187 6.56 2.44 0.84
C ILE A 187 6.05 1.72 2.08
N PHE A 188 5.40 2.44 2.99
CA PHE A 188 4.82 1.92 4.21
C PHE A 188 3.33 1.72 4.01
N MET A 189 2.84 0.49 4.03
CA MET A 189 1.47 0.16 3.67
C MET A 189 0.89 -0.95 4.55
N GLY A 190 -0.42 -0.93 4.73
CA GLY A 190 -1.12 -1.95 5.49
C GLY A 190 -2.30 -1.43 6.31
N ASP A 191 -2.86 -2.30 7.14
CA ASP A 191 -3.79 -1.93 8.20
C ASP A 191 -3.00 -1.30 9.36
N LEU A 192 -2.80 0.01 9.25
CA LEU A 192 -2.04 0.78 10.24
C LEU A 192 -2.85 1.08 11.51
N ASN A 193 -4.14 0.80 11.49
CA ASN A 193 -5.04 0.92 12.63
C ASN A 193 -5.10 2.29 13.31
N TYR A 194 -4.61 3.37 12.68
CA TYR A 194 -4.82 4.72 13.19
C TYR A 194 -6.31 5.07 13.16
N ARG A 195 -6.76 5.83 14.13
CA ARG A 195 -8.18 6.12 14.33
C ARG A 195 -8.46 7.62 14.30
N ILE A 196 -9.72 7.98 14.23
CA ILE A 196 -10.16 9.38 14.29
C ILE A 196 -10.50 9.74 15.73
N ASN A 197 -9.87 10.79 16.27
CA ASN A 197 -10.08 11.29 17.61
C ASN A 197 -11.33 12.18 17.71
N ARG A 198 -12.50 11.61 17.37
CA ARG A 198 -13.81 12.28 17.49
C ARG A 198 -14.88 11.28 17.90
N PRO A 199 -15.96 11.73 18.55
CA PRO A 199 -17.13 10.90 18.81
C PRO A 199 -17.73 10.35 17.50
N ARG A 200 -18.26 9.14 17.56
CA ARG A 200 -18.79 8.42 16.40
C ARG A 200 -19.87 9.19 15.66
N ASP A 201 -20.82 9.78 16.38
CA ASP A 201 -21.93 10.57 15.83
C ASP A 201 -21.42 11.79 15.05
N VAL A 202 -20.41 12.48 15.60
CA VAL A 202 -19.75 13.60 14.91
C VAL A 202 -19.10 13.13 13.60
N CYS A 203 -18.37 12.00 13.65
CA CYS A 203 -17.75 11.42 12.43
C CYS A 203 -18.80 11.09 11.38
N LEU A 204 -19.87 10.42 11.76
CA LEU A 204 -20.95 10.05 10.84
C LEU A 204 -21.62 11.28 10.20
N ASN A 205 -21.83 12.34 10.96
CA ASN A 205 -22.37 13.59 10.43
C ASN A 205 -21.41 14.24 9.44
N MET A 206 -20.12 14.35 9.76
CA MET A 206 -19.12 14.92 8.86
C MET A 206 -18.99 14.10 7.57
N ILE A 207 -19.06 12.77 7.64
CA ILE A 207 -19.04 11.89 6.46
C ILE A 207 -20.28 12.14 5.60
N LYS A 208 -21.47 12.22 6.21
CA LYS A 208 -22.73 12.51 5.51
C LYS A 208 -22.69 13.86 4.79
N GLU A 209 -22.10 14.85 5.40
CA GLU A 209 -21.91 16.19 4.86
C GLU A 209 -20.75 16.28 3.85
N LYS A 210 -20.04 15.18 3.60
CA LYS A 210 -18.83 15.11 2.76
C LYS A 210 -17.70 16.04 3.23
N ASN A 211 -17.67 16.40 4.51
CA ASN A 211 -16.64 17.22 5.11
C ASN A 211 -15.44 16.39 5.55
N LEU A 212 -14.84 15.67 4.58
CA LEU A 212 -13.73 14.73 4.83
C LEU A 212 -12.43 15.45 5.18
N HIS A 213 -12.21 16.63 4.60
CA HIS A 213 -11.04 17.45 4.89
C HIS A 213 -10.93 17.83 6.36
N ASP A 214 -12.01 18.32 6.97
CA ASP A 214 -11.98 18.65 8.38
C ASP A 214 -11.96 17.40 9.27
N LEU A 215 -12.58 16.30 8.82
CA LEU A 215 -12.52 15.03 9.54
C LEU A 215 -11.09 14.48 9.61
N TYR A 216 -10.32 14.60 8.51
CA TYR A 216 -8.93 14.14 8.44
C TYR A 216 -7.99 14.85 9.42
N LYS A 217 -8.28 16.09 9.81
CA LYS A 217 -7.51 16.81 10.85
C LYS A 217 -7.52 16.11 12.21
N PHE A 218 -8.47 15.21 12.45
CA PHE A 218 -8.59 14.43 13.67
C PHE A 218 -8.05 13.01 13.55
N ASP A 219 -7.47 12.67 12.41
CA ASP A 219 -6.82 11.37 12.21
C ASP A 219 -5.54 11.28 13.03
N GLN A 220 -5.38 10.19 13.77
CA GLN A 220 -4.24 10.00 14.69
C GLN A 220 -2.90 10.00 13.98
N LEU A 221 -2.82 9.43 12.76
CA LEU A 221 -1.59 9.43 11.97
C LEU A 221 -1.22 10.85 11.56
N LYS A 222 -2.20 11.60 11.04
CA LYS A 222 -2.01 13.01 10.68
C LYS A 222 -1.55 13.85 11.86
N ILE A 223 -2.17 13.69 13.04
CA ILE A 223 -1.78 14.37 14.28
C ILE A 223 -0.35 13.99 14.67
N THR A 224 0.02 12.70 14.57
CA THR A 224 1.38 12.24 14.88
C THR A 224 2.41 12.86 13.93
N GLN A 225 2.12 12.90 12.63
CA GLN A 225 3.00 13.56 11.65
C GLN A 225 3.21 15.04 11.97
N GLU A 226 2.16 15.75 12.37
CA GLU A 226 2.22 17.17 12.72
C GLU A 226 2.91 17.46 14.05
N SER A 227 2.95 16.50 14.96
CA SER A 227 3.64 16.65 16.25
C SER A 227 5.17 16.68 16.15
N GLY A 228 5.72 16.43 14.97
CA GLY A 228 7.16 16.42 14.73
C GLY A 228 7.81 15.04 14.82
N ASP A 229 7.02 13.96 15.03
CA ASP A 229 7.48 12.59 14.99
C ASP A 229 8.16 12.27 13.65
N PRO A 230 9.24 11.42 13.60
CA PRO A 230 9.87 10.98 12.35
C PRO A 230 8.91 10.34 11.34
N ILE A 231 7.74 9.87 11.75
CA ILE A 231 6.66 9.41 10.86
C ILE A 231 6.31 10.48 9.81
N LYS A 232 6.47 11.76 10.10
CA LYS A 232 6.27 12.87 9.16
C LYS A 232 7.12 12.80 7.89
N LEU A 233 8.20 12.00 7.88
CA LEU A 233 9.02 11.78 6.69
C LEU A 233 8.34 10.88 5.66
N PHE A 234 7.28 10.19 6.08
CA PHE A 234 6.42 9.41 5.21
C PHE A 234 5.18 10.22 4.89
N GLU A 235 4.94 10.42 3.62
CA GLU A 235 3.85 11.27 3.13
C GLU A 235 2.78 10.41 2.46
N GLU A 236 1.54 10.86 2.56
CA GLU A 236 0.39 10.33 1.82
C GLU A 236 -0.49 11.49 1.36
N PRO A 237 -1.22 11.34 0.25
CA PRO A 237 -2.25 12.31 -0.10
C PRO A 237 -3.40 12.26 0.89
N GLU A 238 -4.04 13.40 1.12
CA GLU A 238 -5.26 13.45 1.92
C GLU A 238 -6.33 12.54 1.31
N PRO A 239 -6.96 11.65 2.11
CA PRO A 239 -8.00 10.76 1.64
C PRO A 239 -9.21 11.54 1.08
N LYS A 240 -9.56 11.29 -0.18
CA LYS A 240 -10.74 11.90 -0.85
C LYS A 240 -11.98 10.99 -0.81
N PHE A 241 -11.93 9.92 -0.06
CA PHE A 241 -12.98 8.91 0.11
C PHE A 241 -13.34 8.80 1.59
N PRO A 242 -14.56 8.36 1.93
CA PRO A 242 -14.96 8.15 3.31
C PRO A 242 -14.09 7.12 4.02
N PRO A 243 -13.98 7.17 5.36
CA PRO A 243 -13.27 6.15 6.14
C PRO A 243 -13.62 4.73 5.73
N SER A 244 -12.60 3.88 5.50
CA SER A 244 -12.75 2.48 5.06
C SER A 244 -13.13 1.53 6.19
N TYR A 245 -12.89 1.89 7.42
CA TYR A 245 -13.18 1.11 8.61
C TYR A 245 -14.30 1.74 9.43
N LYS A 246 -15.21 1.03 9.99
CA LYS A 246 -15.58 -0.35 9.80
C LYS A 246 -17.02 -0.44 9.35
N PHE A 247 -17.24 -1.21 8.30
CA PHE A 247 -18.59 -1.52 7.85
C PHE A 247 -19.10 -2.85 8.41
N ASP A 248 -20.41 -3.01 8.50
CA ASP A 248 -21.02 -4.32 8.71
C ASP A 248 -20.73 -5.22 7.50
N VAL A 249 -20.50 -6.51 7.75
CA VAL A 249 -20.15 -7.45 6.69
C VAL A 249 -21.23 -7.50 5.61
N GLY A 250 -20.83 -7.22 4.36
CA GLY A 250 -21.73 -7.24 3.20
C GLY A 250 -22.78 -6.11 3.16
N LYS A 251 -22.57 -5.01 3.92
CA LYS A 251 -23.46 -3.85 3.93
C LYS A 251 -22.67 -2.56 3.79
N ASP A 252 -23.31 -1.56 3.20
CA ASP A 252 -22.78 -0.19 3.13
C ASP A 252 -23.26 0.64 4.35
N VAL A 253 -23.06 0.08 5.53
CA VAL A 253 -23.43 0.72 6.80
C VAL A 253 -22.31 0.54 7.80
N TYR A 254 -21.88 1.64 8.41
CA TYR A 254 -20.85 1.63 9.46
C TYR A 254 -21.33 0.85 10.68
N ASP A 255 -20.39 0.16 11.32
CA ASP A 255 -20.51 -0.77 12.46
C ASP A 255 -21.76 -0.54 13.33
N THR A 256 -22.76 -1.43 13.21
CA THR A 256 -23.96 -1.44 14.05
C THR A 256 -23.85 -2.38 15.25
N SER A 257 -22.69 -3.04 15.43
CA SER A 257 -22.46 -3.91 16.59
C SER A 257 -22.49 -3.09 17.89
N PRO A 258 -22.62 -3.76 19.05
CA PRO A 258 -22.54 -3.07 20.35
C PRO A 258 -21.26 -2.26 20.56
N LYS A 259 -20.21 -2.52 19.81
CA LYS A 259 -18.95 -1.77 19.89
C LYS A 259 -19.01 -0.42 19.19
N GLN A 260 -19.91 -0.22 18.23
CA GLN A 260 -20.13 1.03 17.51
C GLN A 260 -18.85 1.79 17.20
N ARG A 261 -17.94 1.15 16.47
CA ARG A 261 -16.61 1.69 16.22
C ARG A 261 -16.67 3.01 15.45
N VAL A 262 -15.76 3.90 15.79
CA VAL A 262 -15.61 5.18 15.09
C VAL A 262 -15.10 4.92 13.69
N PRO A 263 -15.78 5.43 12.63
CA PRO A 263 -15.26 5.38 11.27
C PRO A 263 -13.85 5.96 11.21
N SER A 264 -12.93 5.25 10.56
CA SER A 264 -11.52 5.64 10.51
C SER A 264 -10.84 5.16 9.23
N TRP A 265 -9.79 5.84 8.80
CA TRP A 265 -8.91 5.38 7.71
C TRP A 265 -7.80 4.52 8.33
N THR A 266 -8.03 3.20 8.37
CA THR A 266 -7.09 2.25 8.97
C THR A 266 -6.08 1.70 7.97
N ASP A 267 -6.51 1.57 6.72
CA ASP A 267 -5.71 1.00 5.63
C ASP A 267 -5.05 2.16 4.88
N ARG A 268 -3.71 2.21 4.93
CA ARG A 268 -2.94 3.38 4.50
C ARG A 268 -1.73 2.98 3.65
N ILE A 269 -1.32 3.88 2.77
CA ILE A 269 -0.10 3.76 1.99
C ILE A 269 0.63 5.11 2.04
N LEU A 270 1.86 5.09 2.58
CA LEU A 270 2.70 6.28 2.71
C LEU A 270 4.04 6.04 2.03
N ILE A 271 4.64 7.09 1.52
CA ILE A 271 5.92 7.00 0.84
C ILE A 271 6.92 7.97 1.45
N ARG A 272 8.14 7.48 1.62
CA ARG A 272 9.31 8.29 1.93
C ARG A 272 10.30 8.18 0.78
N THR A 273 10.82 9.31 0.34
CA THR A 273 11.93 9.38 -0.60
C THR A 273 13.18 9.88 0.10
N SER A 274 14.32 9.26 -0.15
CA SER A 274 15.60 9.74 0.36
C SER A 274 16.10 10.89 -0.52
N LYS A 275 16.14 12.11 0.04
CA LYS A 275 16.66 13.29 -0.68
C LYS A 275 18.12 13.18 -1.09
N SER A 276 18.89 12.32 -0.44
CA SER A 276 20.31 12.12 -0.77
C SER A 276 20.53 11.42 -2.11
N ASN A 277 19.50 10.80 -2.64
CA ASN A 277 19.58 9.97 -3.84
C ASN A 277 18.87 10.57 -5.07
N ILE A 278 18.36 11.78 -4.98
CA ILE A 278 18.11 12.58 -6.18
C ILE A 278 19.47 12.95 -6.78
N ARG A 279 20.22 11.94 -7.17
CA ARG A 279 21.42 12.17 -7.99
C ARG A 279 20.96 12.40 -9.40
N ILE A 280 21.20 13.63 -9.82
CA ILE A 280 21.27 14.06 -11.20
C ILE A 280 21.93 12.95 -12.03
N GLY A 281 21.15 12.32 -12.91
CA GLY A 281 21.63 11.22 -13.74
C GLY A 281 20.92 9.90 -13.53
N LEU A 282 19.97 9.81 -12.59
CA LEU A 282 19.02 8.71 -12.55
C LEU A 282 18.00 8.92 -13.65
N ASP A 283 18.16 8.14 -14.67
CA ASP A 283 17.38 8.24 -15.88
C ASP A 283 16.12 7.40 -15.86
N ASP A 284 15.72 6.90 -14.67
CA ASP A 284 14.49 6.19 -14.43
C ASP A 284 13.53 7.06 -13.65
N VAL A 285 12.46 7.50 -14.28
CA VAL A 285 11.35 8.16 -13.62
C VAL A 285 10.45 7.10 -13.03
N VAL A 286 10.30 7.13 -11.72
CA VAL A 286 9.32 6.30 -11.03
C VAL A 286 8.01 7.07 -11.01
N ILE A 287 6.99 6.55 -11.68
CA ILE A 287 5.64 7.06 -11.63
C ILE A 287 4.86 6.16 -10.68
N PHE A 288 4.42 6.72 -9.58
CA PHE A 288 3.47 6.06 -8.70
C PHE A 288 2.06 6.43 -9.20
N GLU A 289 1.42 5.50 -9.88
CA GLU A 289 0.00 5.65 -10.22
C GLU A 289 -0.81 4.85 -9.21
N THR A 290 -1.50 5.55 -8.35
CA THR A 290 -2.53 4.97 -7.53
C THR A 290 -3.83 5.62 -7.96
N ASP A 291 -4.81 4.84 -8.35
CA ASP A 291 -6.01 5.44 -8.90
C ASP A 291 -7.06 5.75 -7.84
N MET A 292 -7.39 6.99 -7.79
CA MET A 292 -8.59 7.45 -7.12
C MET A 292 -9.46 8.33 -8.00
N ALA A 293 -9.34 8.27 -9.30
CA ALA A 293 -10.23 9.11 -10.06
C ALA A 293 -10.39 8.65 -11.49
N ALA A 294 -11.31 7.77 -11.72
CA ALA A 294 -11.95 7.63 -13.02
C ALA A 294 -12.53 8.94 -13.57
N ASN A 295 -12.38 10.05 -12.84
CA ASN A 295 -12.94 11.35 -13.19
C ASN A 295 -11.92 12.47 -13.44
N TYR A 296 -10.62 12.20 -13.44
CA TYR A 296 -9.63 13.30 -13.53
C TYR A 296 -8.68 13.28 -14.73
N ILE A 297 -8.80 12.30 -15.62
CA ILE A 297 -7.90 12.25 -16.78
C ILE A 297 -8.71 12.35 -18.06
N GLN A 298 -8.95 13.57 -18.51
CA GLN A 298 -9.44 13.85 -19.87
C GLN A 298 -8.33 14.28 -20.84
N ASP A 299 -7.08 14.40 -20.42
CA ASP A 299 -6.05 14.91 -21.35
C ASP A 299 -4.67 14.27 -21.16
N LYS A 300 -4.31 13.36 -22.06
CA LYS A 300 -2.99 12.73 -22.15
C LYS A 300 -1.87 13.70 -22.52
N SER A 301 -2.18 14.87 -23.08
CA SER A 301 -1.18 15.81 -23.61
C SER A 301 -0.47 16.62 -22.53
N HIS A 302 -1.03 16.69 -21.30
CA HIS A 302 -0.43 17.44 -20.20
C HIS A 302 0.63 16.67 -19.40
N PHE A 303 0.63 15.34 -19.49
CA PHE A 303 1.54 14.52 -18.71
C PHE A 303 2.98 14.48 -19.24
N GLU A 304 3.19 14.76 -20.51
CA GLU A 304 4.53 14.72 -21.11
C GLU A 304 5.33 16.04 -20.97
N SER A 305 4.69 17.16 -20.61
CA SER A 305 5.32 18.47 -20.63
C SER A 305 5.65 19.10 -19.27
N GLU A 306 5.13 18.60 -18.16
CA GLU A 306 5.25 19.26 -16.84
C GLU A 306 5.79 18.37 -15.70
N TRP A 307 6.55 17.34 -16.04
CA TRP A 307 7.15 16.55 -14.97
C TRP A 307 8.23 17.35 -14.23
N ASN A 308 7.93 17.73 -13.00
CA ASN A 308 8.87 18.36 -12.07
C ASN A 308 9.07 17.39 -10.87
N PRO A 309 10.33 17.00 -10.55
CA PRO A 309 10.64 16.14 -9.40
C PRO A 309 10.10 16.66 -8.06
N GLU A 310 9.86 17.97 -7.95
CA GLU A 310 9.28 18.57 -6.76
C GLU A 310 7.77 18.29 -6.61
N ASN A 311 7.11 17.82 -7.68
CA ASN A 311 5.69 17.50 -7.72
C ASN A 311 5.38 15.99 -7.53
N VAL A 312 6.36 15.16 -7.28
CA VAL A 312 6.17 13.69 -7.07
C VAL A 312 5.17 13.41 -5.94
N ASN A 313 5.10 14.30 -4.95
CA ASN A 313 4.16 14.18 -3.84
C ASN A 313 2.70 14.48 -4.22
N SER A 314 2.44 15.07 -5.38
CA SER A 314 1.07 15.40 -5.82
C SER A 314 0.40 14.32 -6.67
N THR A 315 1.14 13.30 -7.09
CA THR A 315 0.68 12.28 -8.03
C THR A 315 0.53 10.90 -7.38
N LEU A 316 0.62 10.83 -6.05
CA LEU A 316 0.35 9.62 -5.29
C LEU A 316 -1.16 9.41 -5.18
N ASN A 317 -1.70 8.64 -6.08
CA ASN A 317 -3.08 8.20 -5.98
C ASN A 317 -3.09 6.85 -5.26
N LEU A 318 -3.67 6.76 -4.10
CA LEU A 318 -3.89 5.52 -3.36
C LEU A 318 -5.05 4.78 -3.97
N LEU A 319 -4.84 3.55 -4.43
CA LEU A 319 -5.94 2.63 -4.70
C LEU A 319 -6.58 2.25 -3.38
N ASN A 320 -7.47 3.13 -2.94
CA ASN A 320 -8.36 2.85 -1.86
C ASN A 320 -9.75 2.69 -2.46
N TYR A 321 -10.25 1.53 -2.38
CA TYR A 321 -11.63 1.09 -2.50
C TYR A 321 -12.60 1.99 -3.30
N PRO A 322 -13.27 1.46 -4.30
CA PRO A 322 -14.41 2.14 -4.91
C PRO A 322 -15.48 2.40 -3.86
N SER A 323 -16.03 3.60 -3.86
CA SER A 323 -17.05 4.10 -2.96
C SER A 323 -18.43 3.46 -3.10
N LYS A 324 -18.54 2.33 -3.82
CA LYS A 324 -19.78 1.55 -3.94
C LYS A 324 -19.48 0.07 -3.83
N PRO A 325 -20.00 -0.58 -2.79
CA PRO A 325 -19.71 -1.97 -2.49
C PRO A 325 -20.66 -2.94 -3.19
N GLU A 326 -20.99 -2.73 -4.46
CA GLU A 326 -21.98 -3.63 -5.04
C GLU A 326 -21.48 -5.08 -5.14
N ASN A 327 -20.16 -5.34 -5.02
CA ASN A 327 -19.66 -6.71 -5.09
C ASN A 327 -18.32 -6.99 -4.36
N ILE A 328 -17.77 -6.06 -3.60
CA ILE A 328 -16.53 -6.29 -2.88
C ILE A 328 -16.83 -6.64 -1.43
N CYS A 329 -16.29 -7.76 -0.96
CA CYS A 329 -16.51 -8.23 0.40
C CYS A 329 -15.71 -7.38 1.38
N TYR A 330 -16.30 -6.28 1.84
CA TYR A 330 -15.79 -5.58 3.00
C TYR A 330 -16.01 -6.42 4.26
N ARG A 331 -15.20 -6.20 5.25
CA ARG A 331 -15.44 -6.73 6.59
C ARG A 331 -16.74 -6.28 7.18
#